data_79a54b87a8ec329921c25d872dbab6ae
#
_entry.id   79a54b87a8ec329921c25d872dbab6ae
#
_cell.length_a   1.000
_cell.length_b   1.000
_cell.length_c   1.000
_cell.angle_alpha   90.00
_cell.angle_beta   90.00
_cell.angle_gamma   90.00
#
_symmetry.space_group_name_H-M   'P 1'
#
loop_
_entity.id
_entity.type
_entity.pdbx_description
1 polymer ?
#
loop_
_entity_poly.entity_id
_entity_poly.type
_entity_poly.pdbx_seq_one_letter_code
_entity_poly.pdbx_strand_id
1 'polypeptide(L)'
;LIGFFVNTQVLKADFDLETRFDVLLQQVKRTALEAQAHQDLPFEQLVEALQPQRSLSHSPLFQVMYNHQNAGQGKALKLPGLRVEALERASATAQFDLTLDTYESGDALSASLIYATSLFERSTVERLAAHWRNLLEAICREPARRVGELPLLDRSERDLLLARWDQTGEDYPSRPFVHQLVAEQARRAPEAIAVLFGEQRLSYGELDSQANRLAQRLVELGVGPEVRVAIAMRRSAEIMVAFLAVLKAGGAYVPLDIAYPAERLRYMLEDCGAALVLTQRDVLERLPLPAGLASLAVDDPGEWQDRPEGAPEVDLAEENLAYVIYTSGSTGLPKGVAVSHGPLVSHIRATGERYETSPADCELHFMSFAFDGAHEGWMHPLINGARVLVRDDSIWLPEETYAQMHRHGVTIGVFPPVYLQQLAEHAERDGNPPPVRVYCFGGDAVPQASYELAWESLRPDYLFNGYGPTETVVTPLLWKARPQDPCGAAYAPIGTLLGRRRAYVLGADLDLLPLGLAGELYLGGEGVARGYLDRPALTAERFVPDPYGNGERVYRSGDLTRARADGLVDYLGRVD
;
A
#
# COMPACT_ATOMS: atom_id res chain seq x y z
N LEU A 1 51.82 28.74 -23.50
CA LEU A 1 51.33 27.39 -23.66
C LEU A 1 49.97 27.45 -24.36
N ILE A 2 49.81 26.71 -25.46
CA ILE A 2 48.54 26.56 -26.16
C ILE A 2 48.15 25.08 -26.00
N GLY A 3 46.96 24.82 -25.41
CA GLY A 3 46.47 23.48 -25.16
C GLY A 3 45.17 23.46 -24.35
N PHE A 4 44.66 22.27 -24.12
CA PHE A 4 43.50 22.02 -23.29
C PHE A 4 43.97 21.74 -21.83
N PHE A 5 43.71 22.68 -20.93
CA PHE A 5 44.14 22.63 -19.52
C PHE A 5 42.97 22.51 -18.59
N VAL A 6 42.08 21.53 -18.84
CA VAL A 6 40.96 21.25 -17.96
C VAL A 6 41.22 19.94 -17.22
N ASN A 7 41.09 19.96 -15.90
CA ASN A 7 41.10 18.76 -15.07
C ASN A 7 39.85 18.71 -14.23
N THR A 8 39.24 17.54 -14.14
CA THR A 8 38.02 17.29 -13.35
C THR A 8 38.41 16.82 -11.97
N GLN A 9 37.88 17.50 -10.94
CA GLN A 9 38.12 17.16 -9.53
C GLN A 9 36.90 16.48 -8.94
N VAL A 10 37.12 15.41 -8.18
CA VAL A 10 36.09 14.70 -7.44
C VAL A 10 35.97 15.31 -6.05
N LEU A 11 34.81 15.89 -5.73
CA LEU A 11 34.51 16.42 -4.41
C LEU A 11 33.56 15.46 -3.69
N LYS A 12 33.99 14.90 -2.56
CA LYS A 12 33.14 14.09 -1.68
C LYS A 12 32.45 15.02 -0.68
N ALA A 13 31.12 15.00 -0.64
CA ALA A 13 30.34 15.59 0.45
C ALA A 13 30.14 14.53 1.57
N ASP A 14 30.42 14.92 2.80
CA ASP A 14 30.27 14.06 3.99
C ASP A 14 29.60 14.90 5.09
N PHE A 15 28.30 14.74 5.26
CA PHE A 15 27.51 15.47 6.25
C PHE A 15 26.27 14.66 6.65
N ASP A 16 25.71 14.96 7.80
CA ASP A 16 24.42 14.49 8.27
C ASP A 16 23.38 15.62 8.27
N LEU A 17 22.11 15.27 8.43
CA LEU A 17 21.00 16.21 8.44
C LEU A 17 21.02 17.14 9.65
N GLU A 18 21.68 16.74 10.76
CA GLU A 18 21.86 17.53 11.98
C GLU A 18 22.95 18.60 11.82
N THR A 19 23.77 18.49 10.79
CA THR A 19 24.83 19.47 10.50
C THR A 19 24.24 20.83 10.17
N ARG A 20 24.71 21.90 10.83
CA ARG A 20 24.33 23.28 10.49
C ARG A 20 24.94 23.67 9.15
N PHE A 21 24.19 24.43 8.33
CA PHE A 21 24.66 24.79 7.00
C PHE A 21 25.96 25.63 7.04
N ASP A 22 26.12 26.56 8.01
CA ASP A 22 27.35 27.33 8.13
C ASP A 22 28.58 26.47 8.41
N VAL A 23 28.43 25.37 9.17
CA VAL A 23 29.47 24.38 9.40
C VAL A 23 29.74 23.58 8.12
N LEU A 24 28.69 23.10 7.43
CA LEU A 24 28.81 22.41 6.14
C LEU A 24 29.55 23.27 5.11
N LEU A 25 29.25 24.59 5.05
CA LEU A 25 29.92 25.52 4.14
C LEU A 25 31.42 25.57 4.39
N GLN A 26 31.85 25.60 5.67
CA GLN A 26 33.28 25.55 6.03
C GLN A 26 33.94 24.23 5.67
N GLN A 27 33.23 23.11 5.82
CA GLN A 27 33.72 21.78 5.39
C GLN A 27 33.91 21.75 3.88
N VAL A 28 32.92 22.17 3.09
CA VAL A 28 32.98 22.21 1.62
C VAL A 28 34.10 23.12 1.15
N LYS A 29 34.26 24.31 1.78
CA LYS A 29 35.38 25.23 1.49
C LYS A 29 36.73 24.54 1.69
N ARG A 30 36.91 23.84 2.81
CA ARG A 30 38.16 23.09 3.10
C ARG A 30 38.39 22.00 2.06
N THR A 31 37.41 21.17 1.79
CA THR A 31 37.49 20.09 0.80
C THR A 31 37.85 20.62 -0.60
N ALA A 32 37.23 21.73 -1.02
CA ALA A 32 37.54 22.35 -2.29
C ALA A 32 38.99 22.90 -2.35
N LEU A 33 39.48 23.55 -1.28
CA LEU A 33 40.87 24.01 -1.22
C LEU A 33 41.88 22.87 -1.22
N GLU A 34 41.60 21.79 -0.49
CA GLU A 34 42.43 20.58 -0.50
C GLU A 34 42.46 19.91 -1.89
N ALA A 35 41.30 19.81 -2.56
CA ALA A 35 41.23 19.29 -3.93
C ALA A 35 42.03 20.17 -4.91
N GLN A 36 41.96 21.51 -4.81
CA GLN A 36 42.74 22.41 -5.61
C GLN A 36 44.26 22.26 -5.39
N ALA A 37 44.70 21.96 -4.17
CA ALA A 37 46.11 21.66 -3.88
C ALA A 37 46.64 20.42 -4.62
N HIS A 38 45.74 19.53 -5.05
CA HIS A 38 46.06 18.30 -5.80
C HIS A 38 45.55 18.33 -7.24
N GLN A 39 45.25 19.51 -7.80
CA GLN A 39 44.64 19.68 -9.13
C GLN A 39 45.50 19.14 -10.29
N ASP A 40 46.80 18.92 -10.08
CA ASP A 40 47.71 18.39 -11.08
C ASP A 40 47.56 16.87 -11.33
N LEU A 41 46.83 16.17 -10.43
CA LEU A 41 46.53 14.74 -10.59
C LEU A 41 45.46 14.54 -11.68
N PRO A 42 45.77 13.88 -12.81
CA PRO A 42 44.78 13.60 -13.85
C PRO A 42 43.66 12.68 -13.33
N PHE A 43 42.44 12.94 -13.80
CA PHE A 43 41.27 12.14 -13.41
C PHE A 43 41.41 10.64 -13.71
N GLU A 44 42.07 10.32 -14.87
CA GLU A 44 42.30 8.94 -15.29
C GLU A 44 43.19 8.19 -14.30
N GLN A 45 44.22 8.85 -13.73
CA GLN A 45 45.07 8.25 -12.72
C GLN A 45 44.30 7.98 -11.39
N LEU A 46 43.37 8.86 -11.04
CA LEU A 46 42.50 8.64 -9.90
C LEU A 46 41.60 7.41 -10.10
N VAL A 47 41.01 7.25 -11.29
CA VAL A 47 40.19 6.09 -11.66
C VAL A 47 41.04 4.81 -11.64
N GLU A 48 42.29 4.85 -12.12
CA GLU A 48 43.20 3.70 -12.11
C GLU A 48 43.59 3.30 -10.70
N ALA A 49 43.86 4.27 -9.82
CA ALA A 49 44.24 4.02 -8.43
C ALA A 49 43.10 3.45 -7.58
N LEU A 50 41.86 3.94 -7.80
CA LEU A 50 40.67 3.52 -7.03
C LEU A 50 40.03 2.26 -7.60
N GLN A 51 40.33 1.86 -8.82
CA GLN A 51 39.78 0.67 -9.50
C GLN A 51 38.26 0.50 -9.34
N PRO A 52 37.44 1.54 -9.58
CA PRO A 52 36.00 1.38 -9.47
C PRO A 52 35.47 0.36 -10.47
N GLN A 53 34.32 -0.23 -10.18
CA GLN A 53 33.64 -1.09 -11.14
C GLN A 53 33.29 -0.29 -12.39
N ARG A 54 33.86 -0.67 -13.53
CA ARG A 54 33.64 0.03 -14.79
C ARG A 54 32.28 -0.35 -15.38
N SER A 55 31.52 0.66 -15.78
CA SER A 55 30.26 0.52 -16.49
C SER A 55 30.29 1.34 -17.78
N LEU A 56 29.62 0.87 -18.82
CA LEU A 56 29.42 1.65 -20.05
C LEU A 56 28.22 2.61 -19.92
N SER A 57 27.39 2.46 -18.88
CA SER A 57 26.17 3.26 -18.69
C SER A 57 26.37 4.53 -17.87
N HIS A 58 27.48 4.65 -17.14
CA HIS A 58 27.73 5.82 -16.28
C HIS A 58 29.22 6.09 -16.06
N SER A 59 29.56 7.33 -15.66
CA SER A 59 30.91 7.71 -15.24
C SER A 59 31.39 6.89 -14.02
N PRO A 60 32.68 6.51 -13.95
CA PRO A 60 33.16 5.58 -12.91
C PRO A 60 33.14 6.12 -11.47
N LEU A 61 33.21 7.44 -11.26
CA LEU A 61 33.33 8.02 -9.92
C LEU A 61 32.18 8.96 -9.54
N PHE A 62 31.55 9.62 -10.50
CA PHE A 62 30.45 10.56 -10.26
C PHE A 62 29.53 10.65 -11.48
N GLN A 63 28.26 10.98 -11.25
CA GLN A 63 27.23 11.16 -12.27
C GLN A 63 26.74 12.60 -12.34
N VAL A 64 27.12 13.44 -11.35
CA VAL A 64 26.72 14.85 -11.27
C VAL A 64 27.95 15.73 -11.43
N MET A 65 27.87 16.68 -12.37
CA MET A 65 28.90 17.70 -12.63
C MET A 65 28.43 19.07 -12.16
N TYR A 66 29.32 19.83 -11.55
CA TYR A 66 29.11 21.21 -11.18
C TYR A 66 30.18 22.11 -11.79
N ASN A 67 29.76 23.18 -12.49
CA ASN A 67 30.64 24.23 -12.98
C ASN A 67 30.18 25.59 -12.47
N HIS A 68 31.14 26.40 -12.04
CA HIS A 68 30.90 27.80 -11.67
C HIS A 68 31.79 28.71 -12.50
N GLN A 69 31.18 29.68 -13.17
CA GLN A 69 31.91 30.68 -13.97
C GLN A 69 31.77 32.04 -13.34
N ASN A 70 32.90 32.63 -12.99
CA ASN A 70 32.96 34.00 -12.49
C ASN A 70 32.73 35.02 -13.62
N ALA A 71 32.10 36.15 -13.33
CA ALA A 71 31.63 37.19 -14.25
C ALA A 71 32.68 37.83 -15.20
N GLY A 72 33.89 37.25 -15.31
CA GLY A 72 34.95 37.77 -16.20
C GLY A 72 34.80 37.38 -17.68
N GLN A 73 34.05 36.34 -18.02
CA GLN A 73 33.95 35.80 -19.39
C GLN A 73 32.70 36.23 -20.18
N GLY A 74 31.70 36.85 -19.49
CA GLY A 74 30.43 37.23 -20.12
C GLY A 74 30.35 38.70 -20.60
N LYS A 75 31.45 39.44 -20.63
CA LYS A 75 31.45 40.77 -21.29
C LYS A 75 31.24 40.52 -22.77
N ALA A 76 30.03 40.87 -23.26
CA ALA A 76 29.78 40.89 -24.70
C ALA A 76 31.01 41.48 -25.42
N LEU A 77 31.64 40.69 -26.30
CA LEU A 77 32.80 41.11 -27.05
C LEU A 77 32.38 42.37 -27.82
N LYS A 78 32.79 43.55 -27.33
CA LYS A 78 32.57 44.80 -28.03
C LYS A 78 33.65 44.92 -29.11
N LEU A 79 33.33 44.41 -30.29
CA LEU A 79 34.18 44.59 -31.48
C LEU A 79 33.73 45.88 -32.19
N PRO A 80 34.65 46.84 -32.46
CA PRO A 80 34.30 48.04 -33.19
C PRO A 80 33.66 47.76 -34.54
N GLY A 81 32.44 48.24 -34.74
CA GLY A 81 31.71 48.05 -36.01
C GLY A 81 30.97 46.74 -36.16
N LEU A 82 30.94 45.89 -35.12
CA LEU A 82 30.21 44.61 -35.17
C LEU A 82 29.18 44.53 -34.01
N ARG A 83 28.00 44.02 -34.31
CA ARG A 83 27.02 43.65 -33.32
C ARG A 83 27.18 42.14 -33.04
N VAL A 84 27.58 41.81 -31.82
CA VAL A 84 27.72 40.44 -31.35
C VAL A 84 26.45 40.04 -30.60
N GLU A 85 25.76 39.04 -31.10
CA GLU A 85 24.60 38.43 -30.46
C GLU A 85 24.95 37.01 -30.06
N ALA A 86 24.61 36.63 -28.81
CA ALA A 86 24.72 35.26 -28.38
C ALA A 86 23.57 34.45 -28.99
N LEU A 87 23.89 33.39 -29.70
CA LEU A 87 22.92 32.43 -30.19
C LEU A 87 22.80 31.31 -29.16
N GLU A 88 21.63 31.13 -28.64
CA GLU A 88 21.32 29.97 -27.81
C GLU A 88 21.36 28.71 -28.66
N ARG A 89 22.37 27.90 -28.44
CA ARG A 89 22.46 26.56 -29.04
C ARG A 89 22.04 25.53 -28.02
N ALA A 90 20.88 24.91 -28.23
CA ALA A 90 20.50 23.76 -27.43
C ALA A 90 21.58 22.66 -27.57
N SER A 91 22.20 22.26 -26.46
CA SER A 91 23.10 21.10 -26.46
C SER A 91 22.25 19.86 -26.69
N ALA A 92 22.61 19.06 -27.71
CA ALA A 92 21.89 17.83 -28.00
C ALA A 92 22.43 16.60 -27.22
N THR A 93 23.47 16.79 -26.41
CA THR A 93 24.15 15.69 -25.69
C THR A 93 24.45 16.08 -24.25
N ALA A 94 24.13 15.19 -23.32
CA ALA A 94 24.58 15.27 -21.93
C ALA A 94 25.74 14.28 -21.75
N GLN A 95 26.84 14.73 -21.14
CA GLN A 95 28.01 13.87 -20.82
C GLN A 95 27.85 13.15 -19.48
N PHE A 96 27.08 13.74 -18.58
CA PHE A 96 26.78 13.21 -17.25
C PHE A 96 25.26 13.10 -17.09
N ASP A 97 24.84 12.39 -16.06
CA ASP A 97 23.42 12.28 -15.77
C ASP A 97 22.79 13.66 -15.51
N LEU A 98 23.50 14.51 -14.77
CA LEU A 98 23.12 15.88 -14.49
C LEU A 98 24.35 16.80 -14.42
N THR A 99 24.27 17.96 -15.07
CA THR A 99 25.25 19.05 -14.94
C THR A 99 24.56 20.32 -14.49
N LEU A 100 25.08 20.94 -13.45
CA LEU A 100 24.70 22.28 -12.98
C LEU A 100 25.78 23.29 -13.36
N ASP A 101 25.47 24.18 -14.28
CA ASP A 101 26.31 25.33 -14.62
C ASP A 101 25.76 26.58 -13.94
N THR A 102 26.61 27.32 -13.24
CA THR A 102 26.24 28.56 -12.60
C THR A 102 27.14 29.70 -13.05
N TYR A 103 26.59 30.91 -13.24
CA TYR A 103 27.34 32.08 -13.65
C TYR A 103 26.90 33.31 -12.86
N GLU A 104 27.86 34.13 -12.49
CA GLU A 104 27.60 35.46 -11.96
C GLU A 104 27.42 36.47 -13.10
N SER A 105 26.32 37.22 -13.07
CA SER A 105 26.03 38.29 -14.02
C SER A 105 25.53 39.55 -13.28
N GLY A 106 26.45 40.47 -12.97
CA GLY A 106 26.15 41.61 -12.11
C GLY A 106 25.75 41.18 -10.71
N ASP A 107 24.56 41.57 -10.27
CA ASP A 107 24.02 41.23 -8.94
C ASP A 107 23.15 39.94 -8.98
N ALA A 108 23.15 39.22 -10.09
CA ALA A 108 22.33 38.00 -10.26
C ALA A 108 23.20 36.74 -10.43
N LEU A 109 22.74 35.65 -9.86
CA LEU A 109 23.24 34.33 -10.11
C LEU A 109 22.31 33.63 -11.14
N SER A 110 22.86 33.25 -12.28
CA SER A 110 22.15 32.47 -13.30
C SER A 110 22.59 31.01 -13.22
N ALA A 111 21.66 30.08 -13.47
CA ALA A 111 21.94 28.66 -13.47
C ALA A 111 21.34 27.96 -14.70
N SER A 112 22.02 26.94 -15.18
CA SER A 112 21.56 26.04 -16.26
C SER A 112 21.71 24.60 -15.82
N LEU A 113 20.68 23.78 -16.00
CA LEU A 113 20.68 22.36 -15.75
C LEU A 113 20.67 21.60 -17.08
N ILE A 114 21.72 20.81 -17.32
CA ILE A 114 21.85 19.91 -18.48
C ILE A 114 21.69 18.49 -17.94
N TYR A 115 20.83 17.70 -18.55
CA TYR A 115 20.49 16.37 -18.05
C TYR A 115 20.29 15.32 -19.15
N ALA A 116 20.47 14.06 -18.79
CA ALA A 116 20.22 12.92 -19.68
C ALA A 116 18.70 12.67 -19.76
N THR A 117 18.11 12.87 -20.95
CA THR A 117 16.66 12.68 -21.18
C THR A 117 16.23 11.21 -21.14
N SER A 118 17.17 10.28 -21.13
CA SER A 118 16.92 8.85 -20.88
C SER A 118 16.70 8.52 -19.38
N LEU A 119 17.11 9.43 -18.48
CA LEU A 119 17.02 9.24 -17.02
C LEU A 119 16.01 10.18 -16.36
N PHE A 120 15.82 11.38 -16.88
CA PHE A 120 15.01 12.41 -16.26
C PHE A 120 13.99 13.00 -17.23
N GLU A 121 12.77 13.06 -16.77
CA GLU A 121 11.73 13.87 -17.40
C GLU A 121 12.02 15.38 -17.16
N ARG A 122 11.67 16.22 -18.14
CA ARG A 122 11.83 17.67 -18.01
C ARG A 122 11.19 18.25 -16.76
N SER A 123 9.98 17.82 -16.43
CA SER A 123 9.24 18.26 -15.24
C SER A 123 9.97 17.94 -13.92
N THR A 124 10.72 16.83 -13.89
CA THR A 124 11.55 16.44 -12.73
C THR A 124 12.71 17.41 -12.53
N VAL A 125 13.38 17.79 -13.62
CA VAL A 125 14.51 18.74 -13.55
C VAL A 125 14.02 20.16 -13.24
N GLU A 126 12.85 20.56 -13.74
CA GLU A 126 12.22 21.84 -13.39
C GLU A 126 11.87 21.91 -11.90
N ARG A 127 11.34 20.84 -11.29
CA ARG A 127 11.13 20.76 -9.84
C ARG A 127 12.45 20.80 -9.07
N LEU A 128 13.46 20.05 -9.51
CA LEU A 128 14.78 20.08 -8.88
C LEU A 128 15.38 21.50 -8.87
N ALA A 129 15.23 22.25 -9.96
CA ALA A 129 15.65 23.66 -10.02
C ALA A 129 14.90 24.55 -9.03
N ALA A 130 13.58 24.34 -8.87
CA ALA A 130 12.76 25.05 -7.90
C ALA A 130 13.20 24.72 -6.45
N HIS A 131 13.41 23.45 -6.13
CA HIS A 131 13.87 23.01 -4.81
C HIS A 131 15.25 23.58 -4.49
N TRP A 132 16.18 23.55 -5.44
CA TRP A 132 17.49 24.15 -5.27
C TRP A 132 17.41 25.65 -4.97
N ARG A 133 16.54 26.37 -5.67
CA ARG A 133 16.29 27.80 -5.39
C ARG A 133 15.72 28.02 -3.98
N ASN A 134 14.73 27.19 -3.56
CA ASN A 134 14.14 27.27 -2.22
C ASN A 134 15.20 27.06 -1.13
N LEU A 135 16.10 26.10 -1.33
CA LEU A 135 17.23 25.86 -0.43
C LEU A 135 18.14 27.08 -0.34
N LEU A 136 18.56 27.66 -1.47
CA LEU A 136 19.41 28.84 -1.49
C LEU A 136 18.76 30.04 -0.77
N GLU A 137 17.47 30.29 -1.00
CA GLU A 137 16.74 31.35 -0.31
C GLU A 137 16.65 31.12 1.20
N ALA A 138 16.40 29.89 1.64
CA ALA A 138 16.33 29.53 3.05
C ALA A 138 17.70 29.66 3.73
N ILE A 139 18.78 29.21 3.10
CA ILE A 139 20.15 29.33 3.56
C ILE A 139 20.55 30.80 3.73
N CYS A 140 20.20 31.66 2.76
CA CYS A 140 20.49 33.09 2.85
C CYS A 140 19.77 33.78 4.01
N ARG A 141 18.56 33.30 4.37
CA ARG A 141 17.79 33.85 5.50
C ARG A 141 18.35 33.38 6.85
N GLU A 142 18.68 32.08 6.97
CA GLU A 142 19.09 31.44 8.21
C GLU A 142 20.29 30.50 7.98
N PRO A 143 21.50 31.00 7.80
CA PRO A 143 22.67 30.16 7.48
C PRO A 143 23.11 29.23 8.63
N ALA A 144 22.61 29.45 9.84
CA ALA A 144 22.88 28.60 11.00
C ALA A 144 21.89 27.44 11.15
N ARG A 145 20.89 27.34 10.27
CA ARG A 145 19.88 26.27 10.30
C ARG A 145 20.49 24.91 9.97
N ARG A 146 19.94 23.83 10.54
CA ARG A 146 20.36 22.47 10.21
C ARG A 146 19.97 22.13 8.77
N VAL A 147 20.78 21.33 8.10
CA VAL A 147 20.54 20.95 6.69
C VAL A 147 19.20 20.22 6.55
N GLY A 148 18.87 19.31 7.48
CA GLY A 148 17.60 18.59 7.49
C GLY A 148 16.36 19.45 7.69
N GLU A 149 16.50 20.65 8.28
CA GLU A 149 15.39 21.56 8.49
C GLU A 149 15.17 22.54 7.33
N LEU A 150 16.05 22.54 6.31
CA LEU A 150 15.93 23.43 5.16
C LEU A 150 14.77 22.99 4.25
N PRO A 151 13.81 23.89 3.92
CA PRO A 151 12.64 23.53 3.14
C PRO A 151 13.01 23.26 1.67
N LEU A 152 12.67 22.07 1.16
CA LEU A 152 12.73 21.77 -0.27
C LEU A 152 11.48 22.29 -0.98
N LEU A 153 10.30 22.06 -0.40
CA LEU A 153 9.02 22.43 -0.96
C LEU A 153 8.68 23.91 -0.67
N ASP A 154 8.18 24.62 -1.66
CA ASP A 154 7.46 25.85 -1.40
C ASP A 154 6.03 25.57 -0.89
N ARG A 155 5.33 26.62 -0.46
CA ARG A 155 3.98 26.49 0.09
C ARG A 155 3.00 25.93 -0.95
N SER A 156 3.10 26.35 -2.19
CA SER A 156 2.18 25.92 -3.26
C SER A 156 2.35 24.42 -3.56
N GLU A 157 3.58 23.95 -3.70
CA GLU A 157 3.88 22.54 -3.94
C GLU A 157 3.47 21.68 -2.75
N ARG A 158 3.73 22.15 -1.52
CA ARG A 158 3.28 21.46 -0.30
C ARG A 158 1.75 21.32 -0.27
N ASP A 159 1.01 22.41 -0.53
CA ASP A 159 -0.45 22.39 -0.51
C ASP A 159 -1.01 21.46 -1.59
N LEU A 160 -0.39 21.43 -2.78
CA LEU A 160 -0.75 20.50 -3.86
C LEU A 160 -0.49 19.03 -3.48
N LEU A 161 0.66 18.75 -2.85
CA LEU A 161 0.97 17.38 -2.39
C LEU A 161 -0.02 16.92 -1.32
N LEU A 162 -0.32 17.76 -0.33
CA LEU A 162 -1.29 17.44 0.73
C LEU A 162 -2.69 17.20 0.14
N ALA A 163 -3.14 18.05 -0.80
CA ALA A 163 -4.42 17.86 -1.47
C ALA A 163 -4.47 16.56 -2.29
N ARG A 164 -3.37 16.16 -2.92
CA ARG A 164 -3.26 14.91 -3.67
C ARG A 164 -3.36 13.68 -2.79
N TRP A 165 -2.84 13.76 -1.57
CA TRP A 165 -2.79 12.67 -0.60
C TRP A 165 -3.98 12.65 0.36
N ASP A 166 -4.94 13.56 0.22
CA ASP A 166 -6.19 13.60 0.97
C ASP A 166 -7.37 13.37 0.01
N GLN A 167 -7.77 12.13 -0.18
CA GLN A 167 -8.97 11.79 -0.93
C GLN A 167 -10.15 11.69 0.03
N THR A 168 -10.77 12.83 0.31
CA THR A 168 -12.08 12.86 0.99
C THR A 168 -13.16 12.52 -0.02
N GLY A 169 -13.45 11.23 -0.23
CA GLY A 169 -14.57 10.78 -1.05
C GLY A 169 -15.91 11.34 -0.58
N GLU A 170 -17.02 10.98 -1.28
CA GLU A 170 -18.36 11.38 -0.91
C GLU A 170 -18.70 10.98 0.54
N ASP A 171 -19.41 11.85 1.24
CA ASP A 171 -19.90 11.57 2.60
C ASP A 171 -21.09 10.61 2.50
N TYR A 172 -21.01 9.46 3.15
CA TYR A 172 -22.12 8.53 3.28
C TYR A 172 -22.92 8.92 4.55
N PRO A 173 -24.01 9.69 4.43
CA PRO A 173 -24.68 10.32 5.58
C PRO A 173 -25.36 9.33 6.55
N SER A 174 -25.60 8.11 6.13
CA SER A 174 -25.97 6.99 6.98
C SER A 174 -25.07 5.81 6.61
N ARG A 175 -24.32 5.30 7.56
CA ARG A 175 -23.39 4.20 7.34
C ARG A 175 -23.95 2.90 7.91
N PRO A 176 -24.84 2.18 7.17
CA PRO A 176 -25.27 0.87 7.62
C PRO A 176 -24.03 -0.04 7.66
N PHE A 177 -23.94 -0.87 8.72
CA PHE A 177 -22.87 -1.83 8.88
C PHE A 177 -22.92 -2.93 7.81
N VAL A 178 -21.79 -3.64 7.61
CA VAL A 178 -21.69 -4.69 6.57
C VAL A 178 -22.83 -5.70 6.65
N HIS A 179 -23.15 -6.22 7.85
CA HIS A 179 -24.23 -7.19 8.03
C HIS A 179 -25.62 -6.61 7.71
N GLN A 180 -25.83 -5.31 7.90
CA GLN A 180 -27.08 -4.63 7.53
C GLN A 180 -27.20 -4.48 6.02
N LEU A 181 -26.08 -4.19 5.32
CA LEU A 181 -26.06 -4.13 3.85
C LEU A 181 -26.34 -5.50 3.22
N VAL A 182 -25.80 -6.59 3.82
CA VAL A 182 -26.11 -7.95 3.36
C VAL A 182 -27.58 -8.28 3.61
N ALA A 183 -28.13 -7.94 4.78
CA ALA A 183 -29.57 -8.11 5.07
C ALA A 183 -30.47 -7.30 4.11
N GLU A 184 -30.01 -6.14 3.62
CA GLU A 184 -30.72 -5.38 2.61
C GLU A 184 -30.77 -6.13 1.27
N GLN A 185 -29.66 -6.78 0.86
CA GLN A 185 -29.66 -7.63 -0.33
C GLN A 185 -30.58 -8.85 -0.18
N ALA A 186 -30.58 -9.46 1.01
CA ALA A 186 -31.50 -10.57 1.30
C ALA A 186 -32.99 -10.17 1.20
N ARG A 187 -33.33 -8.96 1.60
CA ARG A 187 -34.70 -8.42 1.43
C ARG A 187 -35.04 -8.09 -0.03
N ARG A 188 -34.06 -7.61 -0.82
CA ARG A 188 -34.24 -7.25 -2.22
C ARG A 188 -34.37 -8.48 -3.14
N ALA A 189 -33.56 -9.49 -2.90
CA ALA A 189 -33.45 -10.69 -3.76
C ALA A 189 -33.23 -11.96 -2.92
N PRO A 190 -34.21 -12.41 -2.12
CA PRO A 190 -34.05 -13.53 -1.19
C PRO A 190 -33.68 -14.85 -1.87
N GLU A 191 -34.14 -15.09 -3.08
CA GLU A 191 -33.87 -16.31 -3.85
C GLU A 191 -32.54 -16.27 -4.63
N ALA A 192 -31.88 -15.11 -4.71
CA ALA A 192 -30.59 -15.00 -5.38
C ALA A 192 -29.53 -15.79 -4.60
N ILE A 193 -28.64 -16.48 -5.31
CA ILE A 193 -27.55 -17.23 -4.67
C ILE A 193 -26.51 -16.27 -4.11
N ALA A 194 -26.20 -16.41 -2.83
CA ALA A 194 -25.16 -15.65 -2.13
C ALA A 194 -23.85 -16.44 -2.04
N VAL A 195 -23.92 -17.73 -1.68
CA VAL A 195 -22.75 -18.57 -1.42
C VAL A 195 -22.82 -19.86 -2.21
N LEU A 196 -21.70 -20.25 -2.79
CA LEU A 196 -21.47 -21.53 -3.45
C LEU A 196 -20.35 -22.27 -2.72
N PHE A 197 -20.56 -23.53 -2.38
CA PHE A 197 -19.55 -24.41 -1.78
C PHE A 197 -19.74 -25.85 -2.28
N GLY A 198 -18.88 -26.32 -3.13
CA GLY A 198 -19.08 -27.61 -3.81
C GLY A 198 -20.40 -27.62 -4.59
N GLU A 199 -21.29 -28.56 -4.23
CA GLU A 199 -22.66 -28.67 -4.80
C GLU A 199 -23.69 -27.84 -3.97
N GLN A 200 -23.31 -27.38 -2.78
CA GLN A 200 -24.18 -26.61 -1.90
C GLN A 200 -24.35 -25.18 -2.43
N ARG A 201 -25.59 -24.71 -2.37
CA ARG A 201 -25.98 -23.35 -2.74
C ARG A 201 -26.78 -22.74 -1.61
N LEU A 202 -26.40 -21.57 -1.17
CA LEU A 202 -27.10 -20.82 -0.12
C LEU A 202 -27.61 -19.52 -0.72
N SER A 203 -28.92 -19.31 -0.69
CA SER A 203 -29.51 -18.05 -1.15
C SER A 203 -29.27 -16.93 -0.14
N TYR A 204 -29.47 -15.68 -0.55
CA TYR A 204 -29.40 -14.53 0.34
C TYR A 204 -30.39 -14.61 1.51
N GLY A 205 -31.64 -15.07 1.23
CA GLY A 205 -32.65 -15.26 2.25
C GLY A 205 -32.27 -16.33 3.26
N GLU A 206 -31.76 -17.48 2.78
CA GLU A 206 -31.30 -18.58 3.66
C GLU A 206 -30.08 -18.16 4.50
N LEU A 207 -29.11 -17.46 3.88
CA LEU A 207 -27.93 -16.93 4.56
C LEU A 207 -28.32 -15.97 5.69
N ASP A 208 -29.23 -15.03 5.41
CA ASP A 208 -29.71 -14.04 6.38
C ASP A 208 -30.49 -14.68 7.52
N SER A 209 -31.44 -15.59 7.20
CA SER A 209 -32.25 -16.32 8.20
C SER A 209 -31.37 -17.15 9.14
N GLN A 210 -30.42 -17.93 8.58
CA GLN A 210 -29.50 -18.74 9.38
C GLN A 210 -28.60 -17.88 10.27
N ALA A 211 -28.05 -16.79 9.70
CA ALA A 211 -27.23 -15.84 10.45
C ALA A 211 -28.02 -15.14 11.57
N ASN A 212 -29.30 -14.80 11.36
CA ASN A 212 -30.15 -14.23 12.38
C ASN A 212 -30.41 -15.21 13.53
N ARG A 213 -30.77 -16.45 13.23
CA ARG A 213 -31.01 -17.49 14.25
C ARG A 213 -29.77 -17.75 15.09
N LEU A 214 -28.60 -17.87 14.45
CA LEU A 214 -27.33 -18.05 15.16
C LEU A 214 -26.99 -16.79 15.98
N ALA A 215 -27.24 -15.57 15.46
CA ALA A 215 -27.01 -14.34 16.18
C ALA A 215 -27.88 -14.22 17.44
N GLN A 216 -29.15 -14.63 17.39
CA GLN A 216 -30.03 -14.70 18.57
C GLN A 216 -29.42 -15.61 19.67
N ARG A 217 -28.92 -16.79 19.24
CA ARG A 217 -28.23 -17.69 20.16
C ARG A 217 -26.96 -17.08 20.75
N LEU A 218 -26.18 -16.35 19.95
CA LEU A 218 -24.98 -15.67 20.44
C LEU A 218 -25.31 -14.59 21.48
N VAL A 219 -26.35 -13.81 21.25
CA VAL A 219 -26.83 -12.82 22.24
C VAL A 219 -27.27 -13.50 23.56
N GLU A 220 -27.99 -14.63 23.50
CA GLU A 220 -28.32 -15.43 24.70
C GLU A 220 -27.07 -15.89 25.45
N LEU A 221 -25.98 -16.16 24.76
CA LEU A 221 -24.68 -16.53 25.32
C LEU A 221 -23.84 -15.33 25.81
N GLY A 222 -24.37 -14.12 25.71
CA GLY A 222 -23.72 -12.89 26.18
C GLY A 222 -22.84 -12.20 25.17
N VAL A 223 -22.94 -12.56 23.87
CA VAL A 223 -22.25 -11.83 22.81
C VAL A 223 -22.96 -10.49 22.57
N GLY A 224 -22.17 -9.43 22.46
CA GLY A 224 -22.59 -8.07 22.19
C GLY A 224 -21.38 -7.19 21.84
N PRO A 225 -21.54 -5.85 21.83
CA PRO A 225 -20.46 -4.93 21.51
C PRO A 225 -19.19 -5.19 22.32
N GLU A 226 -18.04 -5.17 21.66
CA GLU A 226 -16.70 -5.44 22.23
C GLU A 226 -16.45 -6.90 22.65
N VAL A 227 -17.45 -7.78 22.61
CA VAL A 227 -17.26 -9.21 22.93
C VAL A 227 -16.63 -9.92 21.73
N ARG A 228 -15.51 -10.57 21.96
CA ARG A 228 -14.76 -11.29 20.93
C ARG A 228 -15.19 -12.75 20.86
N VAL A 229 -15.46 -13.21 19.63
CA VAL A 229 -15.86 -14.59 19.32
C VAL A 229 -14.83 -15.18 18.37
N ALA A 230 -14.11 -16.20 18.80
CA ALA A 230 -13.18 -16.90 17.91
C ALA A 230 -13.96 -17.77 16.92
N ILE A 231 -13.52 -17.80 15.66
CA ILE A 231 -14.10 -18.66 14.62
C ILE A 231 -13.00 -19.60 14.11
N ALA A 232 -13.10 -20.87 14.50
CA ALA A 232 -12.16 -21.93 14.15
C ALA A 232 -12.91 -23.05 13.42
N MET A 233 -13.12 -22.86 12.12
CA MET A 233 -13.94 -23.72 11.27
C MET A 233 -13.19 -24.11 9.99
N ARG A 234 -13.55 -25.26 9.42
CA ARG A 234 -13.22 -25.57 8.04
C ARG A 234 -13.96 -24.64 7.10
N ARG A 235 -13.42 -24.48 5.91
CA ARG A 235 -14.12 -23.79 4.83
C ARG A 235 -15.43 -24.50 4.51
N SER A 236 -16.50 -23.76 4.49
CA SER A 236 -17.86 -24.24 4.22
C SER A 236 -18.80 -23.05 3.96
N ALA A 237 -20.04 -23.32 3.55
CA ALA A 237 -21.04 -22.26 3.46
C ALA A 237 -21.41 -21.70 4.84
N GLU A 238 -21.39 -22.54 5.87
CA GLU A 238 -21.73 -22.18 7.26
C GLU A 238 -20.74 -21.20 7.89
N ILE A 239 -19.49 -21.11 7.39
CA ILE A 239 -18.54 -20.12 7.91
C ILE A 239 -18.99 -18.68 7.62
N MET A 240 -19.70 -18.46 6.48
CA MET A 240 -20.30 -17.15 6.16
C MET A 240 -21.46 -16.84 7.11
N VAL A 241 -22.25 -17.84 7.47
CA VAL A 241 -23.29 -17.73 8.50
C VAL A 241 -22.68 -17.32 9.84
N ALA A 242 -21.57 -17.95 10.24
CA ALA A 242 -20.87 -17.66 11.48
C ALA A 242 -20.33 -16.21 11.53
N PHE A 243 -19.64 -15.76 10.48
CA PHE A 243 -19.15 -14.35 10.42
C PHE A 243 -20.29 -13.35 10.51
N LEU A 244 -21.35 -13.53 9.73
CA LEU A 244 -22.51 -12.64 9.75
C LEU A 244 -23.24 -12.68 11.10
N ALA A 245 -23.37 -13.85 11.71
CA ALA A 245 -24.04 -14.00 13.01
C ALA A 245 -23.31 -13.25 14.13
N VAL A 246 -21.98 -13.32 14.16
CA VAL A 246 -21.18 -12.56 15.14
C VAL A 246 -21.39 -11.06 14.96
N LEU A 247 -21.32 -10.56 13.73
CA LEU A 247 -21.55 -9.15 13.44
C LEU A 247 -22.98 -8.69 13.76
N LYS A 248 -24.00 -9.54 13.49
CA LYS A 248 -25.41 -9.28 13.83
C LYS A 248 -25.66 -9.28 15.33
N ALA A 249 -24.94 -10.10 16.09
CA ALA A 249 -24.97 -10.11 17.55
C ALA A 249 -24.21 -8.92 18.17
N GLY A 250 -23.57 -8.07 17.35
CA GLY A 250 -22.75 -6.95 17.79
C GLY A 250 -21.35 -7.32 18.22
N GLY A 251 -20.97 -8.61 18.16
CA GLY A 251 -19.65 -9.09 18.54
C GLY A 251 -18.57 -8.84 17.49
N ALA A 252 -17.31 -9.01 17.90
CA ALA A 252 -16.15 -8.97 17.04
C ALA A 252 -15.64 -10.39 16.79
N TYR A 253 -15.56 -10.82 15.53
CA TYR A 253 -15.00 -12.13 15.23
C TYR A 253 -13.47 -12.14 15.18
N VAL A 254 -12.87 -13.29 15.58
CA VAL A 254 -11.45 -13.55 15.54
C VAL A 254 -11.25 -14.82 14.69
N PRO A 255 -10.88 -14.71 13.41
CA PRO A 255 -10.74 -15.88 12.55
C PRO A 255 -9.44 -16.60 12.87
N LEU A 256 -9.52 -17.91 13.06
CA LEU A 256 -8.40 -18.79 13.36
C LEU A 256 -8.27 -19.86 12.26
N ASP A 257 -7.10 -19.96 11.66
CA ASP A 257 -6.82 -21.05 10.72
C ASP A 257 -6.53 -22.35 11.47
N ILE A 258 -7.40 -23.32 11.33
CA ILE A 258 -7.29 -24.63 12.01
C ILE A 258 -6.05 -25.44 11.59
N ALA A 259 -5.39 -25.05 10.51
CA ALA A 259 -4.13 -25.65 10.09
C ALA A 259 -2.90 -25.12 10.88
N TYR A 260 -3.08 -24.10 11.72
CA TYR A 260 -1.98 -23.61 12.56
C TYR A 260 -1.60 -24.64 13.63
N PRO A 261 -0.31 -24.67 14.05
CA PRO A 261 0.13 -25.48 15.18
C PRO A 261 -0.71 -25.23 16.44
N ALA A 262 -0.96 -26.29 17.21
CA ALA A 262 -1.80 -26.22 18.42
C ALA A 262 -1.35 -25.17 19.42
N GLU A 263 -0.03 -24.99 19.60
CA GLU A 263 0.52 -23.96 20.49
C GLU A 263 0.17 -22.54 20.02
N ARG A 264 0.22 -22.29 18.71
CA ARG A 264 -0.17 -21.01 18.11
C ARG A 264 -1.67 -20.75 18.29
N LEU A 265 -2.51 -21.74 18.05
CA LEU A 265 -3.96 -21.64 18.27
C LEU A 265 -4.29 -21.33 19.71
N ARG A 266 -3.65 -22.06 20.66
CA ARG A 266 -3.85 -21.82 22.10
C ARG A 266 -3.45 -20.38 22.48
N TYR A 267 -2.26 -19.95 22.05
CA TYR A 267 -1.80 -18.59 22.29
C TYR A 267 -2.83 -17.54 21.77
N MET A 268 -3.31 -17.70 20.53
CA MET A 268 -4.25 -16.73 19.94
C MET A 268 -5.61 -16.73 20.68
N LEU A 269 -6.10 -17.89 21.11
CA LEU A 269 -7.34 -18.01 21.89
C LEU A 269 -7.22 -17.37 23.27
N GLU A 270 -6.07 -17.50 23.94
CA GLU A 270 -5.79 -16.87 25.22
C GLU A 270 -5.59 -15.36 25.07
N ASP A 271 -4.75 -14.94 24.11
CA ASP A 271 -4.39 -13.53 23.88
C ASP A 271 -5.58 -12.70 23.40
N CYS A 272 -6.48 -13.25 22.57
CA CYS A 272 -7.65 -12.51 22.10
C CYS A 272 -8.73 -12.36 23.18
N GLY A 273 -8.69 -13.13 24.27
CA GLY A 273 -9.70 -13.10 25.32
C GLY A 273 -11.10 -13.39 24.79
N ALA A 274 -11.23 -14.35 23.88
CA ALA A 274 -12.52 -14.74 23.31
C ALA A 274 -13.47 -15.26 24.41
N ALA A 275 -14.72 -14.82 24.39
CA ALA A 275 -15.75 -15.31 25.28
C ALA A 275 -16.33 -16.65 24.82
N LEU A 276 -16.25 -16.92 23.53
CA LEU A 276 -16.84 -18.10 22.87
C LEU A 276 -16.01 -18.47 21.65
N VAL A 277 -16.00 -19.76 21.29
CA VAL A 277 -15.49 -20.29 20.03
C VAL A 277 -16.63 -20.86 19.21
N LEU A 278 -16.82 -20.38 17.98
CA LEU A 278 -17.62 -21.03 16.96
C LEU A 278 -16.75 -22.00 16.17
N THR A 279 -17.23 -23.25 16.03
CA THR A 279 -16.47 -24.32 15.39
C THR A 279 -17.41 -25.36 14.78
N GLN A 280 -16.87 -26.48 14.31
CA GLN A 280 -17.59 -27.68 13.88
C GLN A 280 -17.23 -28.85 14.79
N ARG A 281 -18.12 -29.84 14.93
CA ARG A 281 -17.94 -30.95 15.86
C ARG A 281 -16.61 -31.70 15.69
N ASP A 282 -16.25 -32.00 14.46
CA ASP A 282 -14.99 -32.71 14.16
C ASP A 282 -13.73 -31.84 14.38
N VAL A 283 -13.86 -30.52 14.27
CA VAL A 283 -12.78 -29.57 14.56
C VAL A 283 -12.65 -29.39 16.08
N LEU A 284 -13.76 -29.30 16.80
CA LEU A 284 -13.80 -29.12 18.26
C LEU A 284 -12.97 -30.16 19.02
N GLU A 285 -13.01 -31.42 18.58
CA GLU A 285 -12.25 -32.53 19.19
C GLU A 285 -10.72 -32.32 19.14
N ARG A 286 -10.24 -31.47 18.25
CA ARG A 286 -8.81 -31.24 17.99
C ARG A 286 -8.33 -29.86 18.44
N LEU A 287 -9.26 -28.94 18.75
CA LEU A 287 -8.90 -27.59 19.16
C LEU A 287 -8.27 -27.58 20.57
N PRO A 288 -7.13 -26.90 20.74
CA PRO A 288 -6.49 -26.77 22.05
C PRO A 288 -7.17 -25.68 22.90
N LEU A 289 -8.45 -25.91 23.27
CA LEU A 289 -9.25 -24.92 23.98
C LEU A 289 -8.68 -24.64 25.40
N PRO A 290 -8.53 -23.37 25.77
CA PRO A 290 -8.28 -22.99 27.16
C PRO A 290 -9.38 -23.51 28.09
N ALA A 291 -9.02 -23.84 29.34
CA ALA A 291 -9.97 -24.33 30.33
C ALA A 291 -11.07 -23.30 30.58
N GLY A 292 -12.33 -23.71 30.46
CA GLY A 292 -13.51 -22.88 30.71
C GLY A 292 -13.96 -22.00 29.55
N LEU A 293 -13.24 -22.01 28.40
CA LEU A 293 -13.72 -21.32 27.20
C LEU A 293 -14.90 -22.05 26.60
N ALA A 294 -16.03 -21.37 26.46
CA ALA A 294 -17.25 -21.92 25.88
C ALA A 294 -17.07 -22.16 24.37
N SER A 295 -17.72 -23.19 23.84
CA SER A 295 -17.74 -23.48 22.40
C SER A 295 -19.15 -23.81 21.92
N LEU A 296 -19.44 -23.48 20.66
CA LEU A 296 -20.68 -23.83 19.98
C LEU A 296 -20.34 -24.40 18.61
N ALA A 297 -20.85 -25.61 18.32
CA ALA A 297 -20.69 -26.25 17.03
C ALA A 297 -21.80 -25.75 16.08
N VAL A 298 -21.39 -25.04 15.02
CA VAL A 298 -22.31 -24.45 14.04
C VAL A 298 -23.02 -25.54 13.22
N ASP A 299 -22.38 -26.70 13.03
CA ASP A 299 -22.92 -27.89 12.37
C ASP A 299 -23.77 -28.76 13.31
N ASP A 300 -24.13 -28.27 14.51
CA ASP A 300 -25.16 -28.82 15.37
C ASP A 300 -26.41 -27.93 15.37
N PRO A 301 -27.34 -28.16 14.44
CA PRO A 301 -28.52 -27.32 14.29
C PRO A 301 -29.42 -27.27 15.53
N GLY A 302 -29.42 -28.30 16.40
CA GLY A 302 -30.18 -28.33 17.63
C GLY A 302 -29.83 -27.21 18.61
N GLU A 303 -28.67 -26.61 18.51
CA GLU A 303 -28.22 -25.54 19.41
C GLU A 303 -28.81 -24.17 19.06
N TRP A 304 -29.22 -23.91 17.79
CA TRP A 304 -29.59 -22.57 17.35
C TRP A 304 -30.72 -22.48 16.30
N GLN A 305 -31.08 -23.55 15.61
CA GLN A 305 -32.06 -23.49 14.50
C GLN A 305 -33.48 -23.09 14.94
N ASP A 306 -33.85 -23.38 16.17
CA ASP A 306 -35.18 -23.04 16.70
C ASP A 306 -35.30 -21.57 17.17
N ARG A 307 -34.28 -20.75 16.98
CA ARG A 307 -34.29 -19.33 17.34
C ARG A 307 -35.07 -18.51 16.30
N PRO A 308 -35.54 -17.31 16.68
CA PRO A 308 -36.25 -16.41 15.74
C PRO A 308 -35.43 -16.08 14.49
N GLU A 309 -36.12 -15.97 13.37
CA GLU A 309 -35.49 -15.58 12.08
C GLU A 309 -35.19 -14.09 11.98
N GLY A 310 -35.73 -13.25 12.86
CA GLY A 310 -35.44 -11.84 12.92
C GLY A 310 -34.05 -11.55 13.49
N ALA A 311 -33.39 -10.55 12.97
CA ALA A 311 -32.11 -10.08 13.51
C ALA A 311 -32.29 -9.61 14.97
N PRO A 312 -31.35 -9.88 15.89
CA PRO A 312 -31.40 -9.32 17.23
C PRO A 312 -31.29 -7.79 17.18
N GLU A 313 -31.95 -7.12 18.14
CA GLU A 313 -31.79 -5.70 18.35
C GLU A 313 -30.53 -5.46 19.19
N VAL A 314 -29.52 -4.82 18.60
CA VAL A 314 -28.24 -4.52 19.24
C VAL A 314 -27.92 -3.04 19.02
N ASP A 315 -27.63 -2.33 20.11
CA ASP A 315 -27.14 -0.95 20.06
C ASP A 315 -25.64 -0.96 19.71
N LEU A 316 -25.33 -0.67 18.45
CA LEU A 316 -24.00 -0.79 17.88
C LEU A 316 -23.53 0.54 17.29
N ALA A 317 -22.34 0.97 17.68
CA ALA A 317 -21.68 2.19 17.20
C ALA A 317 -20.59 1.87 16.16
N GLU A 318 -20.21 2.85 15.33
CA GLU A 318 -19.15 2.71 14.31
C GLU A 318 -17.78 2.38 14.94
N GLU A 319 -17.55 2.82 16.16
CA GLU A 319 -16.31 2.58 16.92
C GLU A 319 -16.24 1.18 17.52
N ASN A 320 -17.36 0.45 17.61
CA ASN A 320 -17.32 -0.92 18.13
C ASN A 320 -16.52 -1.84 17.22
N LEU A 321 -15.86 -2.83 17.84
CA LEU A 321 -15.04 -3.80 17.12
C LEU A 321 -15.91 -4.66 16.18
N ALA A 322 -15.43 -4.83 14.96
CA ALA A 322 -15.96 -5.76 13.97
C ALA A 322 -15.14 -7.06 13.92
N TYR A 323 -13.83 -6.94 13.95
CA TYR A 323 -12.94 -8.10 13.97
C TYR A 323 -11.59 -7.82 14.64
N VAL A 324 -10.89 -8.91 14.98
CA VAL A 324 -9.47 -8.90 15.35
C VAL A 324 -8.75 -9.94 14.50
N ILE A 325 -7.78 -9.50 13.69
CA ILE A 325 -6.98 -10.37 12.84
C ILE A 325 -5.53 -10.37 13.33
N TYR A 326 -4.95 -11.58 13.43
CA TYR A 326 -3.60 -11.76 13.92
C TYR A 326 -2.57 -11.68 12.81
N THR A 327 -1.57 -10.82 13.01
CA THR A 327 -0.41 -10.68 12.11
C THR A 327 0.86 -11.16 12.81
N SER A 328 1.92 -11.45 12.03
CA SER A 328 3.23 -11.77 12.58
C SER A 328 3.82 -10.56 13.32
N GLY A 329 4.26 -10.75 14.55
CA GLY A 329 4.95 -9.70 15.33
C GLY A 329 6.45 -9.73 15.12
N SER A 330 7.11 -8.57 15.23
CA SER A 330 8.59 -8.46 15.21
C SER A 330 9.28 -9.24 16.35
N THR A 331 8.54 -9.54 17.43
CA THR A 331 9.00 -10.36 18.57
C THR A 331 8.80 -11.86 18.36
N GLY A 332 8.29 -12.29 17.20
CA GLY A 332 7.98 -13.70 16.90
C GLY A 332 6.59 -14.16 17.33
N LEU A 333 5.93 -13.47 18.27
CA LEU A 333 4.57 -13.80 18.70
C LEU A 333 3.54 -13.03 17.83
N PRO A 334 2.42 -13.67 17.44
CA PRO A 334 1.33 -12.99 16.74
C PRO A 334 0.72 -11.84 17.57
N LYS A 335 0.32 -10.78 16.89
CA LYS A 335 -0.37 -9.62 17.47
C LYS A 335 -1.73 -9.43 16.81
N GLY A 336 -2.79 -9.22 17.60
CA GLY A 336 -4.14 -8.98 17.10
C GLY A 336 -4.33 -7.52 16.69
N VAL A 337 -4.72 -7.29 15.45
CA VAL A 337 -5.10 -5.96 14.94
C VAL A 337 -6.60 -5.79 15.11
N ALA A 338 -7.01 -4.78 15.87
CA ALA A 338 -8.40 -4.51 16.21
C ALA A 338 -9.03 -3.50 15.24
N VAL A 339 -10.04 -3.92 14.49
CA VAL A 339 -10.73 -3.10 13.48
C VAL A 339 -12.17 -2.88 13.86
N SER A 340 -12.61 -1.61 13.79
CA SER A 340 -13.97 -1.19 14.10
C SER A 340 -14.89 -1.21 12.88
N HIS A 341 -16.20 -1.16 13.09
CA HIS A 341 -17.23 -1.22 12.04
C HIS A 341 -17.16 -0.05 11.04
N GLY A 342 -16.91 1.18 11.51
CA GLY A 342 -16.84 2.37 10.66
C GLY A 342 -15.76 2.25 9.59
N PRO A 343 -14.47 2.09 9.97
CA PRO A 343 -13.38 1.84 9.02
C PRO A 343 -13.63 0.67 8.08
N LEU A 344 -14.19 -0.43 8.59
CA LEU A 344 -14.48 -1.61 7.79
C LEU A 344 -15.51 -1.33 6.70
N VAL A 345 -16.68 -0.79 7.05
CA VAL A 345 -17.75 -0.56 6.06
C VAL A 345 -17.37 0.48 5.03
N SER A 346 -16.65 1.53 5.43
CA SER A 346 -16.10 2.53 4.51
C SER A 346 -15.18 1.88 3.47
N HIS A 347 -14.27 1.00 3.91
CA HIS A 347 -13.37 0.27 3.04
C HIS A 347 -14.12 -0.66 2.08
N ILE A 348 -15.02 -1.51 2.60
CA ILE A 348 -15.72 -2.52 1.81
C ILE A 348 -16.60 -1.88 0.72
N ARG A 349 -17.23 -0.73 0.99
CA ARG A 349 -17.98 0.03 -0.02
C ARG A 349 -17.07 0.57 -1.11
N ALA A 350 -15.96 1.21 -0.71
CA ALA A 350 -14.98 1.74 -1.67
C ALA A 350 -14.38 0.63 -2.56
N THR A 351 -14.14 -0.56 -2.00
CA THR A 351 -13.70 -1.74 -2.76
C THR A 351 -14.76 -2.15 -3.78
N GLY A 352 -16.01 -2.32 -3.36
CA GLY A 352 -17.11 -2.69 -4.27
C GLY A 352 -17.29 -1.71 -5.42
N GLU A 353 -17.19 -0.41 -5.17
CA GLU A 353 -17.22 0.64 -6.20
C GLU A 353 -16.01 0.55 -7.13
N ARG A 354 -14.80 0.37 -6.60
CA ARG A 354 -13.57 0.29 -7.40
C ARG A 354 -13.54 -0.95 -8.30
N TYR A 355 -14.07 -2.08 -7.81
CA TYR A 355 -14.21 -3.33 -8.54
C TYR A 355 -15.43 -3.32 -9.48
N GLU A 356 -16.29 -2.30 -9.38
CA GLU A 356 -17.55 -2.21 -10.13
C GLU A 356 -18.40 -3.48 -9.92
N THR A 357 -18.45 -3.93 -8.65
CA THR A 357 -19.11 -5.18 -8.26
C THR A 357 -20.62 -5.08 -8.42
N SER A 358 -21.23 -6.06 -9.05
CA SER A 358 -22.66 -6.11 -9.37
C SER A 358 -23.27 -7.49 -9.07
N PRO A 359 -24.59 -7.64 -9.05
CA PRO A 359 -25.25 -8.93 -8.87
C PRO A 359 -24.93 -9.99 -9.94
N ALA A 360 -24.34 -9.59 -11.07
CA ALA A 360 -23.90 -10.52 -12.11
C ALA A 360 -22.59 -11.22 -11.78
N ASP A 361 -21.85 -10.69 -10.80
CA ASP A 361 -20.52 -11.19 -10.46
C ASP A 361 -20.53 -12.45 -9.60
N CYS A 362 -19.44 -13.18 -9.71
CA CYS A 362 -19.09 -14.31 -8.86
C CYS A 362 -17.62 -14.18 -8.46
N GLU A 363 -17.35 -14.01 -7.18
CA GLU A 363 -15.98 -13.94 -6.68
C GLU A 363 -15.52 -15.28 -6.12
N LEU A 364 -14.31 -15.70 -6.51
CA LEU A 364 -13.67 -16.86 -5.91
C LEU A 364 -12.98 -16.47 -4.60
N HIS A 365 -13.52 -16.96 -3.49
CA HIS A 365 -12.90 -16.84 -2.18
C HIS A 365 -11.78 -17.86 -2.00
N PHE A 366 -10.55 -17.42 -2.30
CA PHE A 366 -9.37 -18.30 -2.37
C PHE A 366 -8.52 -18.28 -1.10
N MET A 367 -8.27 -17.11 -0.51
CA MET A 367 -7.35 -16.91 0.61
C MET A 367 -7.86 -17.49 1.93
N SER A 368 -6.95 -17.81 2.89
CA SER A 368 -7.33 -18.20 4.25
C SER A 368 -8.03 -17.07 4.98
N PHE A 369 -9.10 -17.38 5.72
CA PHE A 369 -9.83 -16.42 6.56
C PHE A 369 -9.00 -15.80 7.69
N ALA A 370 -7.83 -16.36 8.00
CA ALA A 370 -6.90 -15.74 8.96
C ALA A 370 -6.19 -14.50 8.41
N PHE A 371 -6.33 -14.19 7.11
CA PHE A 371 -5.81 -12.97 6.49
C PHE A 371 -6.95 -11.98 6.22
N ASP A 372 -6.68 -10.71 6.37
CA ASP A 372 -7.67 -9.63 6.19
C ASP A 372 -8.21 -9.52 4.76
N GLY A 373 -7.37 -9.71 3.73
CA GLY A 373 -7.81 -9.75 2.34
C GLY A 373 -8.90 -10.77 2.05
N ALA A 374 -8.95 -11.88 2.81
CA ALA A 374 -10.05 -12.86 2.69
C ALA A 374 -11.40 -12.26 3.08
N HIS A 375 -11.42 -11.33 4.05
CA HIS A 375 -12.67 -10.69 4.49
C HIS A 375 -13.19 -9.66 3.50
N GLU A 376 -12.29 -8.98 2.79
CA GLU A 376 -12.66 -8.16 1.63
C GLU A 376 -13.38 -9.02 0.58
N GLY A 377 -12.81 -10.19 0.24
CA GLY A 377 -13.28 -11.10 -0.80
C GLY A 377 -14.65 -11.77 -0.56
N TRP A 378 -15.26 -11.64 0.61
CA TRP A 378 -16.64 -12.06 0.80
C TRP A 378 -17.59 -10.89 1.10
N MET A 379 -17.09 -9.84 1.74
CA MET A 379 -17.94 -8.72 2.16
C MET A 379 -18.39 -7.86 0.99
N HIS A 380 -17.44 -7.40 0.13
CA HIS A 380 -17.85 -6.52 -0.98
C HIS A 380 -18.75 -7.21 -2.01
N PRO A 381 -18.58 -8.52 -2.35
CA PRO A 381 -19.56 -9.19 -3.19
C PRO A 381 -20.93 -9.25 -2.54
N LEU A 382 -21.02 -9.66 -1.28
CA LEU A 382 -22.30 -9.86 -0.62
C LEU A 382 -23.07 -8.55 -0.38
N ILE A 383 -22.41 -7.44 -0.10
CA ILE A 383 -23.11 -6.14 0.03
C ILE A 383 -23.62 -5.60 -1.32
N ASN A 384 -23.08 -6.08 -2.43
CA ASN A 384 -23.47 -5.68 -3.79
C ASN A 384 -24.37 -6.70 -4.51
N GLY A 385 -24.84 -7.74 -3.83
CA GLY A 385 -25.74 -8.73 -4.39
C GLY A 385 -25.07 -9.79 -5.27
N ALA A 386 -23.74 -9.85 -5.30
CA ALA A 386 -22.93 -10.83 -6.04
C ALA A 386 -22.83 -12.16 -5.29
N ARG A 387 -22.26 -13.17 -5.95
CA ARG A 387 -22.06 -14.51 -5.39
C ARG A 387 -20.62 -14.70 -4.92
N VAL A 388 -20.44 -15.50 -3.89
CA VAL A 388 -19.13 -15.93 -3.40
C VAL A 388 -18.99 -17.44 -3.61
N LEU A 389 -17.98 -17.85 -4.38
CA LEU A 389 -17.57 -19.25 -4.49
C LEU A 389 -16.49 -19.53 -3.45
N VAL A 390 -16.81 -20.26 -2.41
CA VAL A 390 -15.86 -20.66 -1.37
C VAL A 390 -15.18 -21.96 -1.81
N ARG A 391 -13.83 -21.94 -1.94
CA ARG A 391 -13.08 -23.18 -2.16
C ARG A 391 -13.07 -24.04 -0.88
N ASP A 392 -12.87 -25.33 -1.02
CA ASP A 392 -12.67 -26.23 0.12
C ASP A 392 -11.24 -26.11 0.72
N ASP A 393 -10.93 -26.92 1.73
CA ASP A 393 -9.62 -26.91 2.39
C ASP A 393 -8.55 -27.70 1.64
N SER A 394 -8.88 -28.33 0.51
CA SER A 394 -7.90 -29.01 -0.33
C SER A 394 -6.96 -28.00 -1.00
N ILE A 395 -5.80 -28.47 -1.39
CA ILE A 395 -4.86 -27.66 -2.17
C ILE A 395 -5.34 -27.60 -3.62
N TRP A 396 -5.88 -26.46 -4.03
CA TRP A 396 -6.23 -26.25 -5.43
C TRP A 396 -4.97 -25.90 -6.23
N LEU A 397 -4.59 -26.81 -7.12
CA LEU A 397 -3.59 -26.52 -8.14
C LEU A 397 -4.16 -25.56 -9.19
N PRO A 398 -3.32 -24.90 -10.01
CA PRO A 398 -3.80 -23.99 -11.07
C PRO A 398 -4.85 -24.61 -11.99
N GLU A 399 -4.70 -25.88 -12.35
CA GLU A 399 -5.63 -26.63 -13.19
C GLU A 399 -7.02 -26.75 -12.55
N GLU A 400 -7.07 -27.06 -11.26
CA GLU A 400 -8.33 -27.18 -10.52
C GLU A 400 -9.01 -25.82 -10.39
N THR A 401 -8.25 -24.79 -9.98
CA THR A 401 -8.77 -23.42 -9.88
C THR A 401 -9.34 -22.94 -11.20
N TYR A 402 -8.63 -23.21 -12.30
CA TYR A 402 -9.03 -22.85 -13.64
C TYR A 402 -10.36 -23.55 -14.04
N ALA A 403 -10.47 -24.84 -13.78
CA ALA A 403 -11.69 -25.61 -14.04
C ALA A 403 -12.88 -25.11 -13.20
N GLN A 404 -12.68 -24.80 -11.93
CA GLN A 404 -13.72 -24.28 -11.04
C GLN A 404 -14.16 -22.86 -11.44
N MET A 405 -13.24 -22.01 -11.88
CA MET A 405 -13.59 -20.69 -12.40
C MET A 405 -14.47 -20.77 -13.64
N HIS A 406 -14.16 -21.68 -14.58
CA HIS A 406 -15.02 -21.94 -15.74
C HIS A 406 -16.39 -22.49 -15.32
N ARG A 407 -16.40 -23.51 -14.46
CA ARG A 407 -17.63 -24.21 -14.03
C ARG A 407 -18.64 -23.27 -13.39
N HIS A 408 -18.17 -22.36 -12.54
CA HIS A 408 -19.03 -21.47 -11.76
C HIS A 408 -19.18 -20.06 -12.34
N GLY A 409 -18.52 -19.79 -13.48
CA GLY A 409 -18.55 -18.48 -14.11
C GLY A 409 -17.99 -17.37 -13.20
N VAL A 410 -16.82 -17.64 -12.62
CA VAL A 410 -16.12 -16.66 -11.76
C VAL A 410 -15.73 -15.46 -12.59
N THR A 411 -16.04 -14.26 -12.10
CA THR A 411 -15.76 -12.98 -12.75
C THR A 411 -14.72 -12.13 -12.01
N ILE A 412 -14.49 -12.45 -10.72
CA ILE A 412 -13.51 -11.76 -9.87
C ILE A 412 -12.65 -12.82 -9.18
N GLY A 413 -11.33 -12.70 -9.28
CA GLY A 413 -10.39 -13.60 -8.63
C GLY A 413 -9.26 -12.84 -7.94
N VAL A 414 -9.07 -13.08 -6.65
CA VAL A 414 -8.03 -12.47 -5.82
C VAL A 414 -7.03 -13.52 -5.37
N PHE A 415 -5.76 -13.35 -5.75
CA PHE A 415 -4.72 -14.36 -5.53
C PHE A 415 -3.41 -13.75 -5.02
N PRO A 416 -2.61 -14.53 -4.28
CA PRO A 416 -1.21 -14.18 -4.06
C PRO A 416 -0.45 -14.07 -5.39
N PRO A 417 0.52 -13.15 -5.53
CA PRO A 417 1.23 -12.90 -6.80
C PRO A 417 1.82 -14.16 -7.44
N VAL A 418 2.47 -15.00 -6.65
CA VAL A 418 3.08 -16.27 -7.12
C VAL A 418 2.03 -17.22 -7.69
N TYR A 419 0.86 -17.29 -7.04
CA TYR A 419 -0.21 -18.16 -7.51
C TYR A 419 -0.86 -17.64 -8.80
N LEU A 420 -1.06 -16.32 -8.90
CA LEU A 420 -1.58 -15.70 -10.13
C LEU A 420 -0.64 -15.93 -11.31
N GLN A 421 0.69 -15.87 -11.08
CA GLN A 421 1.68 -16.21 -12.10
C GLN A 421 1.51 -17.66 -12.57
N GLN A 422 1.39 -18.63 -11.65
CA GLN A 422 1.18 -20.03 -12.01
C GLN A 422 -0.13 -20.25 -12.79
N LEU A 423 -1.17 -19.50 -12.43
CA LEU A 423 -2.46 -19.52 -13.13
C LEU A 423 -2.32 -18.95 -14.55
N ALA A 424 -1.56 -17.87 -14.72
CA ALA A 424 -1.26 -17.28 -16.02
C ALA A 424 -0.43 -18.22 -16.91
N GLU A 425 0.58 -18.91 -16.34
CA GLU A 425 1.37 -19.94 -17.04
C GLU A 425 0.50 -21.13 -17.47
N HIS A 426 -0.51 -21.49 -16.66
CA HIS A 426 -1.47 -22.53 -17.05
C HIS A 426 -2.36 -22.03 -18.20
N ALA A 427 -2.89 -20.82 -18.11
CA ALA A 427 -3.72 -20.20 -19.14
C ALA A 427 -3.00 -20.05 -20.48
N GLU A 428 -1.70 -19.71 -20.46
CA GLU A 428 -0.86 -19.64 -21.66
C GLU A 428 -0.81 -20.97 -22.41
N ARG A 429 -0.73 -22.08 -21.66
CA ARG A 429 -0.69 -23.45 -22.25
C ARG A 429 -2.06 -23.92 -22.73
N ASP A 430 -3.12 -23.63 -21.98
CA ASP A 430 -4.48 -24.07 -22.29
C ASP A 430 -5.14 -23.23 -23.40
N GLY A 431 -4.84 -21.93 -23.46
CA GLY A 431 -5.32 -21.01 -24.49
C GLY A 431 -6.79 -20.57 -24.37
N ASN A 432 -7.52 -21.02 -23.34
CA ASN A 432 -8.93 -20.71 -23.10
C ASN A 432 -9.15 -20.12 -21.70
N PRO A 433 -8.78 -18.84 -21.46
CA PRO A 433 -8.89 -18.24 -20.14
C PRO A 433 -10.32 -18.19 -19.63
N PRO A 434 -10.56 -18.38 -18.32
CA PRO A 434 -11.89 -18.29 -17.72
C PRO A 434 -12.41 -16.85 -17.84
N PRO A 435 -13.76 -16.65 -17.76
CA PRO A 435 -14.39 -15.34 -18.01
C PRO A 435 -14.22 -14.36 -16.86
N VAL A 436 -13.03 -14.31 -16.27
CA VAL A 436 -12.70 -13.43 -15.15
C VAL A 436 -12.42 -12.02 -15.69
N ARG A 437 -13.24 -11.06 -15.32
CA ARG A 437 -13.07 -9.66 -15.74
C ARG A 437 -12.05 -8.90 -14.88
N VAL A 438 -11.87 -9.31 -13.60
CA VAL A 438 -10.94 -8.71 -12.64
C VAL A 438 -10.09 -9.78 -11.99
N TYR A 439 -8.79 -9.69 -12.18
CA TYR A 439 -7.84 -10.35 -11.31
C TYR A 439 -7.19 -9.31 -10.39
N CYS A 440 -7.10 -9.65 -9.11
CA CYS A 440 -6.37 -8.86 -8.13
C CYS A 440 -5.22 -9.69 -7.55
N PHE A 441 -4.08 -9.06 -7.40
CA PHE A 441 -2.95 -9.60 -6.64
C PHE A 441 -2.57 -8.60 -5.55
N GLY A 442 -2.00 -9.10 -4.46
CA GLY A 442 -1.59 -8.27 -3.34
C GLY A 442 -0.86 -9.07 -2.27
N GLY A 443 -0.32 -8.37 -1.30
CA GLY A 443 0.40 -8.96 -0.17
C GLY A 443 1.88 -9.22 -0.42
N ASP A 444 2.38 -9.07 -1.66
CA ASP A 444 3.79 -9.12 -2.02
C ASP A 444 4.07 -8.31 -3.29
N ALA A 445 5.34 -7.99 -3.55
CA ALA A 445 5.75 -7.27 -4.75
C ALA A 445 5.56 -8.11 -6.02
N VAL A 446 4.99 -7.52 -7.06
CA VAL A 446 4.71 -8.18 -8.35
C VAL A 446 5.71 -7.74 -9.40
N PRO A 447 6.59 -8.63 -9.88
CA PRO A 447 7.51 -8.31 -10.98
C PRO A 447 6.76 -7.92 -12.26
N GLN A 448 7.34 -7.01 -13.04
CA GLN A 448 6.78 -6.57 -14.32
C GLN A 448 6.49 -7.77 -15.25
N ALA A 449 7.39 -8.75 -15.34
CA ALA A 449 7.19 -9.93 -16.17
C ALA A 449 5.95 -10.76 -15.78
N SER A 450 5.67 -10.90 -14.46
CA SER A 450 4.46 -11.60 -13.98
C SER A 450 3.19 -10.80 -14.29
N TYR A 451 3.26 -9.48 -14.21
CA TYR A 451 2.17 -8.57 -14.59
C TYR A 451 1.84 -8.68 -16.10
N GLU A 452 2.87 -8.64 -16.96
CA GLU A 452 2.72 -8.75 -18.40
C GLU A 452 2.16 -10.12 -18.81
N LEU A 453 2.69 -11.21 -18.23
CA LEU A 453 2.20 -12.57 -18.47
C LEU A 453 0.71 -12.71 -18.09
N ALA A 454 0.30 -12.13 -16.97
CA ALA A 454 -1.11 -12.17 -16.55
C ALA A 454 -2.04 -11.47 -17.56
N TRP A 455 -1.61 -10.33 -18.14
CA TRP A 455 -2.35 -9.67 -19.20
C TRP A 455 -2.49 -10.52 -20.46
N GLU A 456 -1.38 -11.06 -20.93
CA GLU A 456 -1.32 -11.80 -22.19
C GLU A 456 -2.11 -13.12 -22.14
N SER A 457 -2.02 -13.82 -21.00
CA SER A 457 -2.56 -15.17 -20.87
C SER A 457 -3.98 -15.22 -20.31
N LEU A 458 -4.27 -14.41 -19.28
CA LEU A 458 -5.57 -14.42 -18.60
C LEU A 458 -6.59 -13.47 -19.22
N ARG A 459 -6.16 -12.43 -19.92
CA ARG A 459 -6.97 -11.48 -20.70
C ARG A 459 -8.16 -10.85 -19.94
N PRO A 460 -7.98 -10.33 -18.73
CA PRO A 460 -9.07 -9.69 -18.00
C PRO A 460 -9.39 -8.29 -18.55
N ASP A 461 -10.49 -7.66 -18.06
CA ASP A 461 -10.76 -6.25 -18.30
C ASP A 461 -9.83 -5.37 -17.45
N TYR A 462 -9.51 -5.81 -16.23
CA TYR A 462 -8.64 -5.11 -15.28
C TYR A 462 -7.72 -6.07 -14.52
N LEU A 463 -6.48 -5.63 -14.32
CA LEU A 463 -5.58 -6.19 -13.30
C LEU A 463 -5.45 -5.21 -12.14
N PHE A 464 -5.66 -5.67 -10.92
CA PHE A 464 -5.55 -4.88 -9.73
C PHE A 464 -4.31 -5.29 -8.93
N ASN A 465 -3.56 -4.31 -8.44
CA ASN A 465 -2.56 -4.53 -7.41
C ASN A 465 -3.04 -3.89 -6.11
N GLY A 466 -3.40 -4.70 -5.13
CA GLY A 466 -3.83 -4.27 -3.81
C GLY A 466 -2.65 -4.24 -2.84
N TYR A 467 -2.46 -3.09 -2.19
CA TYR A 467 -1.46 -2.92 -1.15
C TYR A 467 -2.11 -2.47 0.14
N GLY A 468 -1.73 -3.11 1.25
CA GLY A 468 -2.07 -2.61 2.57
C GLY A 468 -1.62 -3.49 3.72
N PRO A 469 -1.14 -2.90 4.80
CA PRO A 469 -1.00 -3.58 6.08
C PRO A 469 -2.37 -3.71 6.76
N THR A 470 -2.57 -4.78 7.51
CA THR A 470 -3.82 -5.07 8.25
C THR A 470 -4.23 -3.93 9.18
N GLU A 471 -3.27 -3.18 9.69
CA GLU A 471 -3.44 -1.99 10.53
C GLU A 471 -4.15 -0.83 9.83
N THR A 472 -4.28 -0.91 8.51
CA THR A 472 -4.97 0.09 7.69
C THR A 472 -6.17 -0.48 6.94
N VAL A 473 -6.77 -1.53 7.48
CA VAL A 473 -7.99 -2.18 6.98
C VAL A 473 -7.84 -2.60 5.51
N VAL A 474 -7.16 -3.71 5.31
CA VAL A 474 -6.94 -4.46 4.07
C VAL A 474 -6.18 -3.67 2.99
N THR A 475 -6.85 -2.89 2.16
CA THR A 475 -6.29 -2.33 0.92
C THR A 475 -6.45 -0.80 0.87
N PRO A 476 -5.58 -0.02 1.56
CA PRO A 476 -5.61 1.44 1.50
C PRO A 476 -5.19 2.02 0.15
N LEU A 477 -4.36 1.31 -0.63
CA LEU A 477 -3.96 1.70 -1.98
C LEU A 477 -4.28 0.58 -2.96
N LEU A 478 -4.75 0.96 -4.14
CA LEU A 478 -5.09 0.04 -5.22
C LEU A 478 -4.69 0.61 -6.58
N TRP A 479 -3.94 -0.16 -7.34
CA TRP A 479 -3.71 0.13 -8.74
C TRP A 479 -4.73 -0.62 -9.59
N LYS A 480 -5.60 0.12 -10.26
CA LYS A 480 -6.55 -0.41 -11.26
C LYS A 480 -5.92 -0.25 -12.64
N ALA A 481 -5.22 -1.26 -13.10
CA ALA A 481 -4.56 -1.25 -14.41
C ALA A 481 -5.49 -1.73 -15.52
N ARG A 482 -5.33 -1.14 -16.70
CA ARG A 482 -5.96 -1.53 -17.97
C ARG A 482 -4.93 -2.17 -18.89
N PRO A 483 -5.33 -2.86 -19.99
CA PRO A 483 -4.39 -3.54 -20.88
C PRO A 483 -3.27 -2.67 -21.46
N GLN A 484 -3.51 -1.37 -21.62
CA GLN A 484 -2.53 -0.41 -22.16
C GLN A 484 -1.66 0.27 -21.09
N ASP A 485 -1.95 0.07 -19.81
CA ASP A 485 -1.22 0.74 -18.75
C ASP A 485 0.12 0.03 -18.48
N PRO A 486 1.27 0.69 -18.73
CA PRO A 486 2.56 0.07 -18.48
C PRO A 486 2.84 0.02 -16.99
N CYS A 487 3.54 -1.01 -16.56
CA CYS A 487 4.07 -1.09 -15.19
C CYS A 487 4.99 0.10 -14.87
N GLY A 488 5.84 0.49 -15.81
CA GLY A 488 6.71 1.67 -15.71
C GLY A 488 7.83 1.55 -14.69
N ALA A 489 7.99 0.38 -14.05
CA ALA A 489 9.02 0.08 -13.05
C ALA A 489 9.27 -1.44 -13.02
N ALA A 490 10.30 -1.88 -12.30
CA ALA A 490 10.63 -3.31 -12.14
C ALA A 490 9.51 -4.11 -11.44
N TYR A 491 8.70 -3.43 -10.64
CA TYR A 491 7.53 -3.98 -9.95
C TYR A 491 6.29 -3.16 -10.25
N ALA A 492 5.12 -3.81 -10.22
CA ALA A 492 3.83 -3.15 -10.32
C ALA A 492 3.66 -2.09 -9.22
N PRO A 493 3.22 -0.86 -9.55
CA PRO A 493 2.98 0.17 -8.54
C PRO A 493 1.85 -0.26 -7.61
N ILE A 494 1.88 0.24 -6.37
CA ILE A 494 0.83 -0.03 -5.37
C ILE A 494 -0.40 0.87 -5.53
N GLY A 495 -0.39 1.75 -6.52
CA GLY A 495 -1.57 2.48 -6.99
C GLY A 495 -1.85 3.79 -6.30
N THR A 496 -3.13 4.08 -6.14
CA THR A 496 -3.69 5.31 -5.54
C THR A 496 -4.56 4.98 -4.34
N LEU A 497 -4.90 5.97 -3.54
CA LEU A 497 -5.79 5.79 -2.38
C LEU A 497 -7.14 5.17 -2.77
N LEU A 498 -7.64 4.30 -1.91
CA LEU A 498 -8.94 3.67 -2.00
C LEU A 498 -9.85 4.17 -0.87
N GLY A 499 -10.93 4.84 -1.21
CA GLY A 499 -11.88 5.42 -0.25
C GLY A 499 -11.34 6.69 0.43
N ARG A 500 -11.94 7.07 1.55
CA ARG A 500 -11.64 8.29 2.32
C ARG A 500 -10.38 8.13 3.18
N ARG A 501 -9.25 8.09 2.52
CA ARG A 501 -7.95 7.85 3.14
C ARG A 501 -6.98 8.99 2.91
N ARG A 502 -5.94 9.01 3.73
CA ARG A 502 -4.78 9.87 3.57
C ARG A 502 -3.54 9.01 3.46
N ALA A 503 -2.56 9.48 2.69
CA ALA A 503 -1.24 8.88 2.65
C ALA A 503 -0.18 9.96 2.55
N TYR A 504 0.98 9.70 3.12
CA TYR A 504 2.13 10.58 3.03
C TYR A 504 3.38 9.76 2.78
N VAL A 505 4.26 10.27 1.93
CA VAL A 505 5.63 9.79 1.80
C VAL A 505 6.52 10.77 2.55
N LEU A 506 7.02 10.35 3.71
CA LEU A 506 7.72 11.22 4.65
C LEU A 506 9.19 10.88 4.79
N GLY A 507 9.99 11.89 5.07
CA GLY A 507 11.36 11.77 5.52
C GLY A 507 11.48 11.32 6.98
N ALA A 508 12.71 11.22 7.49
CA ALA A 508 13.00 10.76 8.85
C ALA A 508 12.40 11.67 9.93
N ASP A 509 12.29 12.97 9.67
CA ASP A 509 11.75 13.98 10.57
C ASP A 509 10.26 14.27 10.35
N LEU A 510 9.56 13.36 9.67
CA LEU A 510 8.15 13.47 9.30
C LEU A 510 7.85 14.64 8.34
N ASP A 511 8.85 15.15 7.65
CA ASP A 511 8.70 16.14 6.60
C ASP A 511 8.17 15.52 5.31
N LEU A 512 7.29 16.26 4.63
CA LEU A 512 6.71 15.85 3.36
C LEU A 512 7.77 15.89 2.26
N LEU A 513 7.96 14.77 1.56
CA LEU A 513 8.96 14.69 0.51
C LEU A 513 8.41 15.11 -0.86
N PRO A 514 9.24 15.73 -1.70
CA PRO A 514 8.92 15.99 -3.10
C PRO A 514 8.61 14.72 -3.89
N LEU A 515 7.83 14.85 -4.98
CA LEU A 515 7.57 13.75 -5.92
C LEU A 515 8.87 13.17 -6.47
N GLY A 516 8.97 11.86 -6.49
CA GLY A 516 10.12 11.12 -7.01
C GLY A 516 11.17 10.77 -5.96
N LEU A 517 11.10 11.32 -4.75
CA LEU A 517 11.98 10.93 -3.65
C LEU A 517 11.42 9.72 -2.90
N ALA A 518 12.33 8.87 -2.44
CA ALA A 518 12.00 7.72 -1.62
C ALA A 518 11.82 8.14 -0.16
N GLY A 519 10.74 7.67 0.47
CA GLY A 519 10.44 7.91 1.87
C GLY A 519 9.55 6.83 2.47
N GLU A 520 9.37 6.87 3.78
CA GLU A 520 8.49 5.94 4.48
C GLU A 520 7.01 6.32 4.23
N LEU A 521 6.19 5.31 3.93
CA LEU A 521 4.77 5.48 3.73
C LEU A 521 4.02 5.56 5.06
N TYR A 522 3.21 6.61 5.23
CA TYR A 522 2.28 6.79 6.35
C TYR A 522 0.86 6.80 5.82
N LEU A 523 -0.05 6.10 6.50
CA LEU A 523 -1.43 5.90 6.06
C LEU A 523 -2.41 6.39 7.14
N GLY A 524 -3.36 7.22 6.74
CA GLY A 524 -4.36 7.85 7.62
C GLY A 524 -5.77 7.87 7.03
N GLY A 525 -6.64 8.64 7.65
CA GLY A 525 -8.05 8.78 7.28
C GLY A 525 -8.93 7.70 7.90
N GLU A 526 -10.10 7.46 7.31
CA GLU A 526 -11.13 6.58 7.90
C GLU A 526 -10.74 5.10 8.00
N GLY A 527 -9.73 4.66 7.29
CA GLY A 527 -9.31 3.27 7.26
C GLY A 527 -8.21 2.88 8.26
N VAL A 528 -7.98 3.65 9.31
CA VAL A 528 -6.99 3.31 10.33
C VAL A 528 -7.61 2.42 11.41
N ALA A 529 -6.98 1.28 11.71
CA ALA A 529 -7.40 0.38 12.77
C ALA A 529 -7.36 1.05 14.16
N ARG A 530 -8.09 0.50 15.13
CA ARG A 530 -8.06 0.97 16.51
C ARG A 530 -6.65 0.88 17.11
N GLY A 531 -5.92 -0.18 16.78
CA GLY A 531 -4.59 -0.49 17.25
C GLY A 531 -4.40 -1.98 17.46
N TYR A 532 -3.37 -2.33 18.22
CA TYR A 532 -3.08 -3.71 18.60
C TYR A 532 -3.77 -4.07 19.91
N LEU A 533 -4.45 -5.22 19.95
CA LEU A 533 -5.19 -5.71 21.09
C LEU A 533 -4.25 -5.86 22.30
N ASP A 534 -4.60 -5.21 23.41
CA ASP A 534 -3.86 -5.22 24.67
C ASP A 534 -2.35 -4.91 24.55
N ARG A 535 -1.96 -4.11 23.54
CA ARG A 535 -0.58 -3.68 23.27
C ARG A 535 -0.50 -2.14 23.13
N PRO A 536 -0.78 -1.36 24.19
CA PRO A 536 -0.83 0.11 24.10
C PRO A 536 0.51 0.75 23.70
N ALA A 537 1.63 0.23 24.17
CA ALA A 537 2.96 0.75 23.84
C ALA A 537 3.27 0.55 22.33
N LEU A 538 3.05 -0.64 21.79
CA LEU A 538 3.23 -0.93 20.37
C LEU A 538 2.24 -0.13 19.50
N THR A 539 1.02 0.08 20.00
CA THR A 539 0.03 0.92 19.32
C THR A 539 0.54 2.35 19.22
N ALA A 540 1.04 2.94 20.30
CA ALA A 540 1.57 4.30 20.31
C ALA A 540 2.84 4.45 19.43
N GLU A 541 3.64 3.41 19.28
CA GLU A 541 4.82 3.40 18.41
C GLU A 541 4.47 3.43 16.92
N ARG A 542 3.39 2.75 16.52
CA ARG A 542 3.02 2.55 15.12
C ARG A 542 1.88 3.45 14.64
N PHE A 543 0.95 3.81 15.52
CA PHE A 543 -0.16 4.71 15.25
C PHE A 543 0.16 6.09 15.83
N VAL A 544 0.90 6.87 15.07
CA VAL A 544 1.43 8.17 15.50
C VAL A 544 0.46 9.31 15.19
N PRO A 545 0.58 10.49 15.85
CA PRO A 545 -0.21 11.65 15.47
C PRO A 545 0.04 12.03 14.01
N ASP A 546 -1.02 12.42 13.28
CA ASP A 546 -0.92 12.92 11.91
C ASP A 546 -0.21 14.29 11.90
N PRO A 547 0.98 14.43 11.28
CA PRO A 547 1.73 15.68 11.29
C PRO A 547 1.06 16.81 10.48
N TYR A 548 0.07 16.46 9.64
CA TYR A 548 -0.65 17.41 8.77
C TYR A 548 -2.16 17.42 9.04
N GLY A 549 -2.64 16.61 9.97
CA GLY A 549 -4.05 16.50 10.39
C GLY A 549 -4.36 17.36 11.62
N ASN A 550 -5.61 17.27 12.08
CA ASN A 550 -6.15 18.01 13.22
C ASN A 550 -6.45 17.08 14.42
N GLY A 551 -5.48 16.26 14.82
CA GLY A 551 -5.61 15.34 15.96
C GLY A 551 -5.93 13.90 15.58
N GLU A 552 -6.00 13.59 14.29
CA GLU A 552 -6.11 12.21 13.80
C GLU A 552 -4.78 11.46 13.96
N ARG A 553 -4.81 10.17 13.62
CA ARG A 553 -3.63 9.31 13.64
C ARG A 553 -3.31 8.80 12.24
N VAL A 554 -2.02 8.56 12.02
CA VAL A 554 -1.53 7.83 10.85
C VAL A 554 -0.80 6.58 11.30
N TYR A 555 -0.91 5.53 10.50
CA TYR A 555 -0.14 4.31 10.68
C TYR A 555 1.21 4.42 9.97
N ARG A 556 2.26 4.19 10.72
CA ARG A 556 3.65 4.12 10.24
C ARG A 556 3.89 2.73 9.66
N SER A 557 3.93 2.61 8.32
CA SER A 557 3.95 1.30 7.66
C SER A 557 5.29 0.56 7.78
N GLY A 558 6.40 1.28 7.83
CA GLY A 558 7.74 0.72 7.70
C GLY A 558 8.10 0.37 6.24
N ASP A 559 7.29 0.80 5.28
CA ASP A 559 7.52 0.54 3.86
C ASP A 559 8.14 1.76 3.17
N LEU A 560 9.24 1.52 2.47
CA LEU A 560 9.88 2.53 1.63
C LEU A 560 9.14 2.62 0.31
N THR A 561 8.70 3.83 -0.03
CA THR A 561 7.90 4.09 -1.22
C THR A 561 8.35 5.34 -1.94
N ARG A 562 7.82 5.53 -3.14
CA ARG A 562 8.07 6.74 -3.94
C ARG A 562 6.79 7.16 -4.66
N ALA A 563 6.40 8.42 -4.47
CA ALA A 563 5.28 9.00 -5.19
C ALA A 563 5.70 9.42 -6.60
N ARG A 564 4.95 8.96 -7.61
CA ARG A 564 5.18 9.28 -9.03
C ARG A 564 4.42 10.53 -9.46
N ALA A 565 4.85 11.14 -10.55
CA ALA A 565 4.17 12.31 -11.11
C ALA A 565 2.76 12.00 -11.65
N ASP A 566 2.52 10.77 -12.14
CA ASP A 566 1.22 10.28 -12.63
C ASP A 566 0.22 9.96 -11.50
N GLY A 567 0.61 10.05 -10.24
CA GLY A 567 -0.24 9.78 -9.08
C GLY A 567 -0.11 8.40 -8.47
N LEU A 568 0.63 7.53 -9.11
CA LEU A 568 0.88 6.21 -8.59
C LEU A 568 1.97 6.24 -7.51
N VAL A 569 2.00 5.20 -6.69
CA VAL A 569 3.05 4.97 -5.70
C VAL A 569 3.80 3.70 -6.06
N ASP A 570 5.14 3.80 -6.09
CA ASP A 570 6.02 2.65 -6.21
C ASP A 570 6.37 2.11 -4.83
N TYR A 571 6.39 0.80 -4.68
CA TYR A 571 6.96 0.10 -3.54
C TYR A 571 8.44 -0.17 -3.80
N LEU A 572 9.31 0.22 -2.86
CA LEU A 572 10.76 0.10 -3.02
C LEU A 572 11.40 -0.91 -2.04
N GLY A 573 10.63 -1.38 -1.07
CA GLY A 573 11.10 -2.32 -0.05
C GLY A 573 10.68 -1.91 1.36
N ARG A 574 11.36 -2.48 2.35
CA ARG A 574 11.18 -2.13 3.77
C ARG A 574 12.20 -1.09 4.20
N VAL A 575 11.86 -0.30 5.22
CA VAL A 575 12.77 0.67 5.85
C VAL A 575 13.71 -0.03 6.83
N ASP A 576 13.24 -1.15 7.44
CA ASP A 576 13.92 -1.98 8.45
C ASP A 576 14.57 -3.24 7.87
#